data_366d4f1360e553043ed8a42f8239e6f8
#
_entry.id   366d4f1360e553043ed8a42f8239e6f8
#
_cell.length_a   1.000
_cell.length_b   1.000
_cell.length_c   1.000
_cell.angle_alpha   90.00
_cell.angle_beta   90.00
_cell.angle_gamma   90.00
#
_symmetry.space_group_name_H-M   'P 1'
#
loop_
_entity.id
_entity.type
_entity.pdbx_description
1 polymer ?
#
loop_
_entity_poly.entity_id
_entity_poly.type
_entity_poly.pdbx_seq_one_letter_code
_entity_poly.pdbx_strand_id
1 'polypeptide(L)'
;MAKERLYLYDTTLRDGQQTQGVQFSVPEKIAIAEALDAIGIDYIEGGWPGANPTDSDFFAARPETRATFTAFGMTKRAGRSAANDDVLAAVMNAATPAVCLVGKTHDYHVTTALGITLAENLENIRASVAHMVAQGREALFDAEHFFDGYKANPDYALDCCRTAYAAGARWVVLCDTNGGTLPDEIGTITRAVIAAGVPGDHLGIHTHDDTGTAVANTLAAVMAGARQIQGTLNGLGERCGNANLTTLIPTLLLKEPFKSLFETGVSEEKLKSVTRLSRRLDDILNRVPLRSAPYVGASAFAHKAGLHASAILKDPSTYEHIAPDCVGNTRLIPMSNQAGQSNLRARLKGMGIAVDPKDPRLVEILDEIKEREDRGYAYDGAQASFELVARRVLGLCPEFFEVLRYRVGIERRKTRDGQMVTMSEAVVVVSVGGEKMLSVSESLDAEGHDRGPVNALSKALVKDLGPYQCLISDMKLVDFRVRITQGGTEAVTRVIIDSEDGQGARWSTVGVSPNIVDASFEALLDAIWWKLIRDGAKAV
;
A
#
# COMPACT_ATOMS: atom_id res chain seq x y z
N MET A 1 13.70 -32.93 -5.00
CA MET A 1 14.45 -32.21 -6.04
C MET A 1 14.90 -30.88 -5.46
N ALA A 2 16.04 -30.32 -5.86
CA ALA A 2 16.40 -28.96 -5.48
C ALA A 2 15.36 -28.00 -6.09
N LYS A 3 15.00 -26.95 -5.33
CA LYS A 3 14.09 -25.92 -5.82
C LYS A 3 14.78 -25.07 -6.89
N GLU A 4 14.00 -24.64 -7.88
CA GLU A 4 14.49 -23.73 -8.89
C GLU A 4 14.45 -22.30 -8.40
N ARG A 5 15.45 -21.48 -8.76
CA ARG A 5 15.54 -20.07 -8.34
C ARG A 5 14.63 -19.20 -9.19
N LEU A 6 13.78 -18.39 -8.53
CA LEU A 6 13.06 -17.27 -9.12
C LEU A 6 13.72 -15.96 -8.69
N TYR A 7 13.89 -15.07 -9.66
CA TYR A 7 14.47 -13.74 -9.44
C TYR A 7 13.35 -12.70 -9.42
N LEU A 8 13.30 -11.92 -8.35
CA LEU A 8 12.32 -10.86 -8.16
C LEU A 8 12.91 -9.52 -8.58
N TYR A 9 12.21 -8.86 -9.49
CA TYR A 9 12.59 -7.56 -10.03
C TYR A 9 11.51 -6.54 -9.67
N ASP A 10 11.87 -5.51 -8.91
CA ASP A 10 10.97 -4.43 -8.54
C ASP A 10 11.14 -3.23 -9.46
N THR A 11 10.05 -2.78 -10.06
CA THR A 11 10.00 -1.57 -10.89
C THR A 11 9.14 -0.45 -10.26
N THR A 12 8.95 -0.46 -8.94
CA THR A 12 8.17 0.58 -8.23
C THR A 12 8.71 1.97 -8.47
N LEU A 13 10.05 2.13 -8.49
CA LEU A 13 10.71 3.43 -8.61
C LEU A 13 10.75 3.97 -10.05
N ARG A 14 10.40 3.16 -11.05
CA ARG A 14 10.31 3.58 -12.46
C ARG A 14 8.88 3.47 -12.97
N ASP A 15 8.36 2.26 -13.18
CA ASP A 15 7.02 2.02 -13.71
C ASP A 15 5.93 2.39 -12.70
N GLY A 16 6.15 2.03 -11.43
CA GLY A 16 5.27 2.45 -10.35
C GLY A 16 5.12 3.97 -10.24
N GLN A 17 6.14 4.74 -10.60
CA GLN A 17 6.07 6.22 -10.63
C GLN A 17 5.18 6.74 -11.77
N GLN A 18 4.83 5.93 -12.77
CA GLN A 18 3.89 6.30 -13.83
C GLN A 18 2.42 6.24 -13.39
N THR A 19 2.15 5.78 -12.16
CA THR A 19 0.80 5.88 -11.57
C THR A 19 0.39 7.36 -11.44
N GLN A 20 -0.82 7.68 -11.87
CA GLN A 20 -1.35 9.04 -11.75
C GLN A 20 -1.28 9.55 -10.30
N GLY A 21 -0.64 10.71 -10.09
CA GLY A 21 -0.47 11.33 -8.78
C GLY A 21 0.63 10.70 -7.90
N VAL A 22 1.48 9.84 -8.46
CA VAL A 22 2.70 9.34 -7.81
C VAL A 22 3.92 10.07 -8.34
N GLN A 23 4.69 10.61 -7.42
CA GLN A 23 5.98 11.21 -7.70
C GLN A 23 6.87 11.01 -6.47
N PHE A 24 8.03 10.40 -6.67
CA PHE A 24 8.99 10.17 -5.60
C PHE A 24 10.11 11.21 -5.65
N SER A 25 10.46 11.77 -4.50
CA SER A 25 11.72 12.49 -4.29
C SER A 25 12.89 11.52 -4.18
N VAL A 26 14.11 12.02 -4.32
CA VAL A 26 15.33 11.19 -4.16
C VAL A 26 15.40 10.50 -2.78
N PRO A 27 15.15 11.17 -1.64
CA PRO A 27 15.11 10.49 -0.33
C PRO A 27 14.07 9.39 -0.24
N GLU A 28 12.88 9.57 -0.84
CA GLU A 28 11.84 8.54 -0.86
C GLU A 28 12.24 7.33 -1.70
N LYS A 29 12.85 7.55 -2.88
CA LYS A 29 13.41 6.46 -3.69
C LYS A 29 14.47 5.66 -2.92
N ILE A 30 15.36 6.34 -2.19
CA ILE A 30 16.37 5.70 -1.33
C ILE A 30 15.67 4.84 -0.26
N ALA A 31 14.70 5.42 0.46
CA ALA A 31 13.97 4.73 1.53
C ALA A 31 13.19 3.49 1.05
N ILE A 32 12.64 3.53 -0.18
CA ILE A 32 11.96 2.39 -0.82
C ILE A 32 13.00 1.34 -1.25
N ALA A 33 14.10 1.75 -1.89
CA ALA A 33 15.16 0.84 -2.33
C ALA A 33 15.78 0.06 -1.17
N GLU A 34 16.09 0.72 -0.04
CA GLU A 34 16.56 0.07 1.18
C GLU A 34 15.56 -0.95 1.73
N ALA A 35 14.27 -0.63 1.69
CA ALA A 35 13.23 -1.52 2.17
C ALA A 35 13.05 -2.75 1.25
N LEU A 36 13.19 -2.59 -0.06
CA LEU A 36 13.21 -3.67 -1.05
C LEU A 36 14.42 -4.59 -0.89
N ASP A 37 15.62 -4.03 -0.68
CA ASP A 37 16.82 -4.81 -0.38
C ASP A 37 16.68 -5.59 0.92
N ALA A 38 16.15 -4.97 1.96
CA ALA A 38 15.95 -5.59 3.26
C ALA A 38 15.06 -6.83 3.19
N ILE A 39 13.97 -6.80 2.38
CA ILE A 39 13.10 -7.96 2.21
C ILE A 39 13.75 -9.04 1.33
N GLY A 40 14.68 -8.70 0.44
CA GLY A 40 15.44 -9.65 -0.38
C GLY A 40 15.00 -9.68 -1.85
N ILE A 41 14.60 -8.55 -2.40
CA ILE A 41 14.42 -8.35 -3.84
C ILE A 41 15.78 -8.49 -4.53
N ASP A 42 15.81 -9.09 -5.71
CA ASP A 42 17.05 -9.36 -6.46
C ASP A 42 17.48 -8.16 -7.32
N TYR A 43 16.52 -7.48 -7.94
CA TYR A 43 16.76 -6.33 -8.82
C TYR A 43 15.85 -5.17 -8.46
N ILE A 44 16.38 -3.96 -8.48
CA ILE A 44 15.65 -2.70 -8.26
C ILE A 44 15.86 -1.79 -9.46
N GLU A 45 14.78 -1.50 -10.19
CA GLU A 45 14.79 -0.56 -11.30
C GLU A 45 14.63 0.86 -10.78
N GLY A 46 15.73 1.60 -10.72
CA GLY A 46 15.79 2.89 -10.05
C GLY A 46 15.13 4.06 -10.79
N GLY A 47 14.96 3.94 -12.11
CA GLY A 47 14.42 5.01 -12.94
C GLY A 47 15.00 5.05 -14.34
N TRP A 48 14.68 6.11 -15.10
CA TRP A 48 15.17 6.38 -16.43
C TRP A 48 16.16 7.58 -16.41
N PRO A 49 17.46 7.32 -16.28
CA PRO A 49 18.46 8.38 -16.24
C PRO A 49 18.44 9.20 -17.54
N GLY A 50 18.50 10.53 -17.42
CA GLY A 50 18.42 11.46 -18.55
C GLY A 50 16.99 11.79 -18.99
N ALA A 51 15.95 11.06 -18.56
CA ALA A 51 14.58 11.40 -18.85
C ALA A 51 14.04 12.47 -17.90
N ASN A 52 14.45 12.43 -16.62
CA ASN A 52 14.13 13.47 -15.64
C ASN A 52 15.30 13.66 -14.65
N PRO A 53 15.43 14.85 -14.02
CA PRO A 53 16.51 15.14 -13.07
C PRO A 53 16.49 14.22 -11.84
N THR A 54 15.31 13.93 -11.28
CA THR A 54 15.16 13.13 -10.06
C THR A 54 15.75 11.73 -10.21
N ASP A 55 15.54 11.09 -11.37
CA ASP A 55 16.09 9.76 -11.64
C ASP A 55 17.61 9.81 -11.77
N SER A 56 18.14 10.85 -12.44
CA SER A 56 19.60 11.06 -12.56
C SER A 56 20.23 11.30 -11.18
N ASP A 57 19.62 12.14 -10.36
CA ASP A 57 20.08 12.45 -8.99
C ASP A 57 19.99 11.21 -8.08
N PHE A 58 18.94 10.39 -8.23
CA PHE A 58 18.82 9.14 -7.48
C PHE A 58 19.99 8.19 -7.78
N PHE A 59 20.35 8.00 -9.05
CA PHE A 59 21.48 7.12 -9.39
C PHE A 59 22.82 7.65 -8.86
N ALA A 60 22.99 8.97 -8.77
CA ALA A 60 24.17 9.57 -8.15
C ALA A 60 24.23 9.38 -6.62
N ALA A 61 23.06 9.31 -5.96
CA ALA A 61 22.91 9.21 -4.51
C ALA A 61 22.45 7.84 -4.01
N ARG A 62 22.29 6.83 -4.90
CA ARG A 62 21.72 5.53 -4.54
C ARG A 62 22.47 4.85 -3.40
N PRO A 63 21.76 4.14 -2.51
CA PRO A 63 22.40 3.42 -1.41
C PRO A 63 23.17 2.20 -1.91
N GLU A 64 24.11 1.72 -1.11
CA GLU A 64 24.68 0.38 -1.32
C GLU A 64 23.68 -0.69 -0.90
N THR A 65 23.42 -1.65 -1.79
CA THR A 65 22.46 -2.74 -1.58
C THR A 65 23.05 -4.06 -2.06
N ARG A 66 22.47 -5.17 -1.57
CA ARG A 66 22.70 -6.52 -2.16
C ARG A 66 21.92 -6.70 -3.44
N ALA A 67 20.76 -6.07 -3.53
CA ALA A 67 19.96 -6.03 -4.74
C ALA A 67 20.73 -5.33 -5.86
N THR A 68 20.63 -5.86 -7.07
CA THR A 68 21.25 -5.27 -8.27
C THR A 68 20.42 -4.08 -8.75
N PHE A 69 20.98 -2.89 -8.71
CA PHE A 69 20.35 -1.73 -9.34
C PHE A 69 20.36 -1.82 -10.85
N THR A 70 19.22 -1.49 -11.45
CA THR A 70 19.02 -1.47 -12.91
C THR A 70 18.62 -0.06 -13.34
N ALA A 71 19.31 0.47 -14.35
CA ALA A 71 18.90 1.69 -15.05
C ALA A 71 18.06 1.31 -16.27
N PHE A 72 16.91 1.98 -16.43
CA PHE A 72 15.99 1.75 -17.55
C PHE A 72 16.29 2.70 -18.70
N GLY A 73 16.10 2.25 -19.93
CA GLY A 73 16.18 3.06 -21.15
C GLY A 73 15.59 2.36 -22.35
N MET A 74 15.72 2.96 -23.52
CA MET A 74 15.27 2.39 -24.80
C MET A 74 16.45 1.79 -25.58
N THR A 75 16.15 0.90 -26.52
CA THR A 75 17.09 0.56 -27.58
C THR A 75 17.49 1.83 -28.36
N LYS A 76 18.69 1.79 -28.99
CA LYS A 76 19.22 2.93 -29.76
C LYS A 76 18.23 3.45 -30.80
N ARG A 77 18.30 4.73 -31.09
CA ARG A 77 17.54 5.33 -32.18
C ARG A 77 17.99 4.86 -33.53
N ALA A 78 17.05 4.77 -34.48
CA ALA A 78 17.32 4.49 -35.86
C ALA A 78 18.36 5.47 -36.46
N GLY A 79 19.24 4.94 -37.34
CA GLY A 79 20.26 5.75 -37.99
C GLY A 79 21.47 6.13 -37.12
N ARG A 80 21.50 5.79 -35.81
CA ARG A 80 22.65 6.02 -34.91
C ARG A 80 23.39 4.71 -34.62
N SER A 81 24.69 4.80 -34.32
CA SER A 81 25.40 3.67 -33.70
C SER A 81 25.11 3.63 -32.20
N ALA A 82 25.18 2.45 -31.59
CA ALA A 82 24.96 2.30 -30.15
C ALA A 82 25.95 3.14 -29.30
N ALA A 83 27.17 3.30 -29.77
CA ALA A 83 28.20 4.11 -29.10
C ALA A 83 27.95 5.63 -29.14
N ASN A 84 27.11 6.12 -30.08
CA ASN A 84 26.79 7.53 -30.24
C ASN A 84 25.32 7.84 -30.01
N ASP A 85 24.62 6.98 -29.28
CA ASP A 85 23.23 7.20 -28.89
C ASP A 85 23.13 7.81 -27.50
N ASP A 86 22.47 8.98 -27.41
CA ASP A 86 22.39 9.77 -26.17
C ASP A 86 21.63 9.04 -25.07
N VAL A 87 20.61 8.21 -25.44
CA VAL A 87 19.81 7.44 -24.48
C VAL A 87 20.67 6.34 -23.86
N LEU A 88 21.39 5.58 -24.71
CA LEU A 88 22.31 4.55 -24.22
C LEU A 88 23.45 5.16 -23.39
N ALA A 89 23.95 6.32 -23.78
CA ALA A 89 24.97 7.05 -23.00
C ALA A 89 24.44 7.45 -21.61
N ALA A 90 23.21 7.96 -21.51
CA ALA A 90 22.59 8.32 -20.23
C ALA A 90 22.44 7.08 -19.31
N VAL A 91 21.97 5.96 -19.85
CA VAL A 91 21.86 4.68 -19.12
C VAL A 91 23.24 4.21 -18.63
N MET A 92 24.27 4.31 -19.44
CA MET A 92 25.65 3.94 -19.08
C MET A 92 26.19 4.84 -17.97
N ASN A 93 25.90 6.14 -18.00
CA ASN A 93 26.34 7.14 -17.02
C ASN A 93 25.71 6.93 -15.63
N ALA A 94 24.58 6.23 -15.53
CA ALA A 94 24.00 5.82 -14.25
C ALA A 94 24.92 4.83 -13.48
N ALA A 95 25.89 4.24 -14.14
CA ALA A 95 26.91 3.35 -13.57
C ALA A 95 26.34 2.17 -12.77
N THR A 96 25.17 1.65 -13.17
CA THR A 96 24.53 0.49 -12.54
C THR A 96 25.17 -0.82 -13.03
N PRO A 97 25.18 -1.89 -12.22
CA PRO A 97 25.66 -3.21 -12.63
C PRO A 97 24.83 -3.80 -13.79
N ALA A 98 23.52 -3.56 -13.80
CA ALA A 98 22.59 -4.02 -14.82
C ALA A 98 21.87 -2.85 -15.51
N VAL A 99 21.38 -3.10 -16.72
CA VAL A 99 20.59 -2.15 -17.53
C VAL A 99 19.39 -2.88 -18.14
N CYS A 100 18.24 -2.22 -18.17
CA CYS A 100 17.03 -2.72 -18.82
C CYS A 100 16.72 -1.84 -20.03
N LEU A 101 16.66 -2.47 -21.22
CA LEU A 101 16.39 -1.78 -22.47
C LEU A 101 15.03 -2.21 -23.02
N VAL A 102 14.09 -1.28 -23.10
CA VAL A 102 12.79 -1.54 -23.74
C VAL A 102 12.91 -1.42 -25.26
N GLY A 103 12.32 -2.36 -25.97
CA GLY A 103 12.20 -2.32 -27.43
C GLY A 103 10.88 -2.87 -27.92
N LYS A 104 10.36 -2.30 -29.01
CA LYS A 104 9.08 -2.72 -29.60
C LYS A 104 9.20 -4.11 -30.22
N THR A 105 8.22 -4.97 -29.92
CA THR A 105 8.16 -6.34 -30.45
C THR A 105 6.85 -6.63 -31.20
N HIS A 106 5.99 -5.62 -31.34
CA HIS A 106 4.81 -5.65 -32.17
C HIS A 106 5.10 -4.92 -33.50
N ASP A 107 4.98 -5.58 -34.63
CA ASP A 107 5.27 -5.06 -35.98
C ASP A 107 4.50 -3.78 -36.32
N TYR A 108 3.24 -3.68 -35.91
CA TYR A 108 2.43 -2.46 -36.04
C TYR A 108 3.07 -1.27 -35.31
N HIS A 109 3.58 -1.46 -34.08
CA HIS A 109 4.23 -0.39 -33.33
C HIS A 109 5.57 0.03 -33.94
N VAL A 110 6.31 -0.90 -34.51
CA VAL A 110 7.56 -0.62 -35.19
C VAL A 110 7.32 0.25 -36.42
N THR A 111 6.36 -0.15 -37.26
CA THR A 111 6.08 0.55 -38.51
C THR A 111 5.34 1.87 -38.31
N THR A 112 4.41 1.92 -37.36
CA THR A 112 3.54 3.08 -37.13
C THR A 112 4.12 4.06 -36.12
N ALA A 113 4.61 3.61 -34.97
CA ALA A 113 5.09 4.49 -33.91
C ALA A 113 6.58 4.87 -34.10
N LEU A 114 7.43 3.92 -34.49
CA LEU A 114 8.85 4.21 -34.76
C LEU A 114 9.10 4.68 -36.18
N GLY A 115 8.25 4.33 -37.15
CA GLY A 115 8.39 4.70 -38.56
C GLY A 115 9.61 4.04 -39.23
N ILE A 116 10.03 2.84 -38.79
CA ILE A 116 11.20 2.11 -39.30
C ILE A 116 10.81 0.72 -39.80
N THR A 117 11.73 0.07 -40.49
CA THR A 117 11.54 -1.31 -40.96
C THR A 117 11.70 -2.30 -39.80
N LEU A 118 11.07 -3.48 -39.92
CA LEU A 118 11.21 -4.56 -38.95
C LEU A 118 12.68 -5.03 -38.82
N ALA A 119 13.41 -5.09 -39.95
CA ALA A 119 14.83 -5.44 -39.97
C ALA A 119 15.70 -4.41 -39.22
N GLU A 120 15.41 -3.14 -39.38
CA GLU A 120 16.11 -2.06 -38.63
C GLU A 120 15.85 -2.15 -37.13
N ASN A 121 14.62 -2.47 -36.73
CA ASN A 121 14.31 -2.66 -35.33
C ASN A 121 15.05 -3.85 -34.71
N LEU A 122 15.14 -4.98 -35.42
CA LEU A 122 15.96 -6.13 -35.00
C LEU A 122 17.43 -5.75 -34.83
N GLU A 123 17.97 -4.96 -35.75
CA GLU A 123 19.35 -4.45 -35.65
C GLU A 123 19.50 -3.47 -34.46
N ASN A 124 18.51 -2.63 -34.20
CA ASN A 124 18.53 -1.73 -33.02
C ASN A 124 18.55 -2.54 -31.71
N ILE A 125 17.75 -3.60 -31.60
CA ILE A 125 17.74 -4.51 -30.45
C ILE A 125 19.13 -5.16 -30.32
N ARG A 126 19.61 -5.78 -31.36
CA ARG A 126 20.91 -6.49 -31.38
C ARG A 126 22.06 -5.59 -30.96
N ALA A 127 22.19 -4.42 -31.63
CA ALA A 127 23.29 -3.50 -31.40
C ALA A 127 23.26 -2.87 -29.98
N SER A 128 22.07 -2.58 -29.46
CA SER A 128 21.92 -2.01 -28.12
C SER A 128 22.30 -3.01 -27.02
N VAL A 129 21.75 -4.22 -27.08
CA VAL A 129 22.07 -5.28 -26.11
C VAL A 129 23.55 -5.64 -26.16
N ALA A 130 24.09 -5.89 -27.35
CA ALA A 130 25.51 -6.22 -27.53
C ALA A 130 26.43 -5.11 -27.03
N HIS A 131 26.06 -3.84 -27.20
CA HIS A 131 26.82 -2.71 -26.71
C HIS A 131 26.89 -2.70 -25.16
N MET A 132 25.75 -2.90 -24.45
CA MET A 132 25.74 -2.97 -22.99
C MET A 132 26.58 -4.13 -22.45
N VAL A 133 26.44 -5.30 -23.05
CA VAL A 133 27.24 -6.49 -22.70
C VAL A 133 28.74 -6.23 -22.92
N ALA A 134 29.12 -5.61 -24.03
CA ALA A 134 30.53 -5.26 -24.34
C ALA A 134 31.10 -4.23 -23.35
N GLN A 135 30.26 -3.41 -22.73
CA GLN A 135 30.64 -2.48 -21.66
C GLN A 135 30.62 -3.12 -20.25
N GLY A 136 30.45 -4.46 -20.17
CA GLY A 136 30.48 -5.20 -18.91
C GLY A 136 29.20 -5.06 -18.06
N ARG A 137 28.09 -4.65 -18.67
CA ARG A 137 26.78 -4.57 -17.98
C ARG A 137 25.99 -5.84 -18.19
N GLU A 138 25.26 -6.26 -17.16
CA GLU A 138 24.19 -7.24 -17.33
C GLU A 138 23.05 -6.57 -18.09
N ALA A 139 22.74 -7.05 -19.30
CA ALA A 139 21.69 -6.48 -20.13
C ALA A 139 20.38 -7.25 -19.99
N LEU A 140 19.31 -6.53 -19.73
CA LEU A 140 17.92 -7.00 -19.79
C LEU A 140 17.24 -6.38 -21.01
N PHE A 141 16.34 -7.13 -21.63
CA PHE A 141 15.55 -6.66 -22.76
C PHE A 141 14.06 -6.83 -22.45
N ASP A 142 13.37 -5.72 -22.25
CA ASP A 142 11.91 -5.70 -22.12
C ASP A 142 11.28 -5.69 -23.51
N ALA A 143 10.68 -6.82 -23.86
CA ALA A 143 9.99 -7.05 -25.14
C ALA A 143 8.59 -6.40 -25.08
N GLU A 144 8.52 -5.09 -25.34
CA GLU A 144 7.32 -4.29 -25.16
C GLU A 144 6.23 -4.67 -26.17
N HIS A 145 4.98 -4.82 -25.69
CA HIS A 145 3.82 -5.32 -26.44
C HIS A 145 4.01 -6.74 -26.99
N PHE A 146 4.79 -7.58 -26.31
CA PHE A 146 5.16 -8.90 -26.81
C PHE A 146 3.94 -9.79 -27.08
N PHE A 147 3.02 -9.91 -26.13
CA PHE A 147 1.88 -10.82 -26.28
C PHE A 147 0.94 -10.40 -27.41
N ASP A 148 0.66 -9.11 -27.55
CA ASP A 148 -0.13 -8.59 -28.67
C ASP A 148 0.61 -8.74 -30.01
N GLY A 149 1.91 -8.46 -30.01
CA GLY A 149 2.78 -8.66 -31.17
C GLY A 149 2.84 -10.12 -31.60
N TYR A 150 2.97 -11.04 -30.65
CA TYR A 150 2.95 -12.48 -30.93
C TYR A 150 1.61 -12.93 -31.54
N LYS A 151 0.49 -12.46 -31.01
CA LYS A 151 -0.84 -12.77 -31.57
C LYS A 151 -1.02 -12.22 -32.98
N ALA A 152 -0.41 -11.08 -33.31
CA ALA A 152 -0.49 -10.44 -34.62
C ALA A 152 0.52 -11.04 -35.63
N ASN A 153 1.78 -11.23 -35.22
CA ASN A 153 2.88 -11.69 -36.04
C ASN A 153 3.89 -12.50 -35.19
N PRO A 154 3.59 -13.79 -34.94
CA PRO A 154 4.39 -14.62 -34.05
C PRO A 154 5.85 -14.74 -34.44
N ASP A 155 6.15 -14.86 -35.76
CA ASP A 155 7.53 -15.04 -36.26
C ASP A 155 8.38 -13.81 -35.91
N TYR A 156 7.86 -12.61 -36.15
CA TYR A 156 8.58 -11.37 -35.84
C TYR A 156 8.77 -11.15 -34.31
N ALA A 157 7.74 -11.38 -33.52
CA ALA A 157 7.85 -11.27 -32.08
C ALA A 157 8.90 -12.22 -31.49
N LEU A 158 8.93 -13.47 -31.99
CA LEU A 158 9.96 -14.46 -31.62
C LEU A 158 11.35 -14.04 -32.09
N ASP A 159 11.47 -13.45 -33.31
CA ASP A 159 12.74 -12.95 -33.81
C ASP A 159 13.32 -11.83 -32.93
N CYS A 160 12.49 -10.94 -32.39
CA CYS A 160 12.94 -9.93 -31.44
C CYS A 160 13.56 -10.57 -30.19
N CYS A 161 12.88 -11.56 -29.60
CA CYS A 161 13.36 -12.27 -28.41
C CYS A 161 14.65 -13.04 -28.67
N ARG A 162 14.72 -13.78 -29.79
CA ARG A 162 15.91 -14.51 -30.20
C ARG A 162 17.10 -13.58 -30.46
N THR A 163 16.83 -12.44 -31.09
CA THR A 163 17.86 -11.41 -31.38
C THR A 163 18.44 -10.84 -30.07
N ALA A 164 17.61 -10.49 -29.10
CA ALA A 164 18.08 -10.01 -27.82
C ALA A 164 18.89 -11.06 -27.06
N TYR A 165 18.40 -12.32 -27.02
CA TYR A 165 19.11 -13.43 -26.38
C TYR A 165 20.46 -13.71 -27.04
N ALA A 166 20.50 -13.81 -28.36
CA ALA A 166 21.73 -14.04 -29.11
C ALA A 166 22.74 -12.89 -28.99
N ALA A 167 22.28 -11.66 -28.74
CA ALA A 167 23.12 -10.50 -28.44
C ALA A 167 23.70 -10.49 -27.03
N GLY A 168 23.31 -11.43 -26.17
CA GLY A 168 23.83 -11.62 -24.82
C GLY A 168 22.93 -11.05 -23.70
N ALA A 169 21.64 -10.82 -23.95
CA ALA A 169 20.72 -10.45 -22.89
C ALA A 169 20.68 -11.54 -21.81
N ARG A 170 20.89 -11.17 -20.55
CA ARG A 170 20.72 -12.07 -19.41
C ARG A 170 19.25 -12.44 -19.24
N TRP A 171 18.36 -11.45 -19.38
CA TRP A 171 16.93 -11.63 -19.30
C TRP A 171 16.25 -11.07 -20.54
N VAL A 172 15.38 -11.87 -21.15
CA VAL A 172 14.41 -11.46 -22.16
C VAL A 172 13.05 -11.46 -21.49
N VAL A 173 12.48 -10.28 -21.26
CA VAL A 173 11.26 -10.09 -20.46
C VAL A 173 10.06 -9.93 -21.37
N LEU A 174 9.10 -10.82 -21.26
CA LEU A 174 7.88 -10.81 -22.05
C LEU A 174 6.88 -9.84 -21.41
N CYS A 175 6.54 -8.73 -22.10
CA CYS A 175 5.68 -7.70 -21.56
C CYS A 175 4.23 -7.83 -22.09
N ASP A 176 3.28 -8.03 -21.17
CA ASP A 176 1.85 -7.83 -21.42
C ASP A 176 1.51 -6.36 -21.15
N THR A 177 1.99 -5.49 -22.05
CA THR A 177 1.97 -4.02 -21.88
C THR A 177 0.56 -3.47 -21.81
N ASN A 178 -0.41 -4.05 -22.53
CA ASN A 178 -1.81 -3.65 -22.50
C ASN A 178 -2.63 -4.34 -21.39
N GLY A 179 -2.04 -5.33 -20.69
CA GLY A 179 -2.70 -6.07 -19.62
C GLY A 179 -3.94 -6.85 -20.06
N GLY A 180 -4.00 -7.18 -21.36
CA GLY A 180 -5.18 -7.80 -21.98
C GLY A 180 -5.08 -9.30 -22.23
N THR A 181 -3.94 -9.92 -21.95
CA THR A 181 -3.70 -11.35 -22.19
C THR A 181 -4.15 -12.16 -20.98
N LEU A 182 -4.74 -13.34 -21.23
CA LEU A 182 -5.25 -14.21 -20.17
C LEU A 182 -4.23 -15.29 -19.76
N PRO A 183 -4.33 -15.89 -18.56
CA PRO A 183 -3.31 -16.80 -18.03
C PRO A 183 -2.95 -18.00 -18.94
N ASP A 184 -3.94 -18.61 -19.59
CA ASP A 184 -3.69 -19.75 -20.50
C ASP A 184 -2.92 -19.34 -21.75
N GLU A 185 -3.19 -18.15 -22.29
CA GLU A 185 -2.46 -17.58 -23.42
C GLU A 185 -1.01 -17.26 -23.00
N ILE A 186 -0.83 -16.60 -21.84
CA ILE A 186 0.50 -16.31 -21.26
C ILE A 186 1.33 -17.59 -21.17
N GLY A 187 0.78 -18.64 -20.57
CA GLY A 187 1.48 -19.92 -20.41
C GLY A 187 1.82 -20.56 -21.76
N THR A 188 0.91 -20.51 -22.72
CA THR A 188 1.09 -21.09 -24.04
C THR A 188 2.16 -20.33 -24.85
N ILE A 189 2.10 -19.02 -24.87
CA ILE A 189 3.05 -18.16 -25.59
C ILE A 189 4.44 -18.22 -24.96
N THR A 190 4.54 -18.25 -23.61
CA THR A 190 5.84 -18.42 -22.92
C THR A 190 6.52 -19.73 -23.33
N ARG A 191 5.77 -20.85 -23.39
CA ARG A 191 6.32 -22.13 -23.87
C ARG A 191 6.77 -22.06 -25.34
N ALA A 192 6.05 -21.30 -26.19
CA ALA A 192 6.44 -21.09 -27.58
C ALA A 192 7.77 -20.34 -27.71
N VAL A 193 8.02 -19.34 -26.86
CA VAL A 193 9.31 -18.62 -26.81
C VAL A 193 10.44 -19.56 -26.41
N ILE A 194 10.23 -20.44 -25.45
CA ILE A 194 11.23 -21.45 -25.05
C ILE A 194 11.49 -22.42 -26.19
N ALA A 195 10.46 -22.92 -26.86
CA ALA A 195 10.59 -23.78 -28.01
C ALA A 195 11.29 -23.10 -29.19
N ALA A 196 11.20 -21.78 -29.32
CA ALA A 196 11.89 -20.98 -30.33
C ALA A 196 13.36 -20.72 -29.99
N GLY A 197 13.88 -21.18 -28.84
CA GLY A 197 15.32 -21.19 -28.53
C GLY A 197 15.76 -20.14 -27.50
N VAL A 198 14.85 -19.48 -26.77
CA VAL A 198 15.20 -18.66 -25.60
C VAL A 198 14.95 -19.49 -24.35
N PRO A 199 15.99 -19.93 -23.59
CA PRO A 199 15.82 -20.80 -22.44
C PRO A 199 15.03 -20.13 -21.33
N GLY A 200 14.22 -20.90 -20.58
CA GLY A 200 13.37 -20.40 -19.52
C GLY A 200 14.11 -19.68 -18.39
N ASP A 201 15.34 -20.14 -18.07
CA ASP A 201 16.23 -19.51 -17.10
C ASP A 201 16.83 -18.16 -17.57
N HIS A 202 16.50 -17.74 -18.78
CA HIS A 202 16.76 -16.43 -19.37
C HIS A 202 15.48 -15.64 -19.66
N LEU A 203 14.30 -16.17 -19.28
CA LEU A 203 13.02 -15.49 -19.50
C LEU A 203 12.51 -14.79 -18.24
N GLY A 204 12.04 -13.56 -18.43
CA GLY A 204 11.26 -12.79 -17.48
C GLY A 204 9.82 -12.57 -17.94
N ILE A 205 9.00 -12.09 -17.01
CA ILE A 205 7.60 -11.73 -17.25
C ILE A 205 7.28 -10.38 -16.59
N HIS A 206 6.64 -9.49 -17.34
CA HIS A 206 6.14 -8.20 -16.90
C HIS A 206 4.69 -8.04 -17.34
N THR A 207 3.76 -7.92 -16.40
CA THR A 207 2.33 -7.89 -16.70
C THR A 207 1.63 -6.69 -16.07
N HIS A 208 0.76 -6.03 -16.86
CA HIS A 208 -0.17 -5.02 -16.37
C HIS A 208 -1.51 -5.64 -15.97
N ASP A 209 -2.28 -4.92 -15.15
CA ASP A 209 -3.46 -5.46 -14.44
C ASP A 209 -4.80 -4.98 -15.02
N ASP A 210 -4.83 -4.61 -16.30
CA ASP A 210 -6.03 -4.04 -16.94
C ASP A 210 -7.22 -5.00 -16.99
N THR A 211 -6.96 -6.31 -16.99
CA THR A 211 -7.99 -7.36 -16.86
C THR A 211 -8.14 -7.89 -15.42
N GLY A 212 -7.39 -7.36 -14.45
CA GLY A 212 -7.36 -7.88 -13.07
C GLY A 212 -6.64 -9.23 -12.96
N THR A 213 -5.81 -9.61 -13.94
CA THR A 213 -5.16 -10.94 -14.00
C THR A 213 -3.64 -10.90 -13.92
N ALA A 214 -3.02 -9.75 -13.70
CA ALA A 214 -1.56 -9.61 -13.73
C ALA A 214 -0.83 -10.61 -12.82
N VAL A 215 -1.30 -10.82 -11.61
CA VAL A 215 -0.74 -11.82 -10.68
C VAL A 215 -0.90 -13.23 -11.24
N ALA A 216 -2.07 -13.59 -11.76
CA ALA A 216 -2.34 -14.91 -12.34
C ALA A 216 -1.50 -15.13 -13.61
N ASN A 217 -1.36 -14.11 -14.46
CA ASN A 217 -0.53 -14.11 -15.66
C ASN A 217 0.94 -14.38 -15.32
N THR A 218 1.46 -13.67 -14.32
CA THR A 218 2.83 -13.87 -13.83
C THR A 218 3.05 -15.30 -13.35
N LEU A 219 2.12 -15.85 -12.54
CA LEU A 219 2.21 -17.22 -12.06
C LEU A 219 2.12 -18.25 -13.20
N ALA A 220 1.30 -17.99 -14.22
CA ALA A 220 1.20 -18.84 -15.41
C ALA A 220 2.52 -18.86 -16.23
N ALA A 221 3.17 -17.70 -16.37
CA ALA A 221 4.48 -17.61 -17.03
C ALA A 221 5.57 -18.38 -16.26
N VAL A 222 5.59 -18.28 -14.92
CA VAL A 222 6.52 -19.04 -14.06
C VAL A 222 6.33 -20.53 -14.24
N MET A 223 5.08 -21.00 -14.21
CA MET A 223 4.78 -22.43 -14.45
C MET A 223 5.10 -22.88 -15.86
N ALA A 224 5.11 -21.97 -16.83
CA ALA A 224 5.51 -22.23 -18.22
C ALA A 224 7.03 -22.21 -18.43
N GLY A 225 7.82 -21.71 -17.47
CA GLY A 225 9.28 -21.74 -17.52
C GLY A 225 10.01 -20.42 -17.32
N ALA A 226 9.32 -19.27 -17.19
CA ALA A 226 9.96 -18.01 -16.84
C ALA A 226 10.56 -18.04 -15.43
N ARG A 227 11.72 -17.40 -15.24
CA ARG A 227 12.46 -17.41 -13.97
C ARG A 227 12.75 -16.04 -13.38
N GLN A 228 12.41 -14.94 -14.09
CA GLN A 228 12.40 -13.59 -13.54
C GLN A 228 10.95 -13.06 -13.51
N ILE A 229 10.61 -12.37 -12.45
CA ILE A 229 9.29 -11.79 -12.20
C ILE A 229 9.47 -10.29 -12.00
N GLN A 230 8.90 -9.48 -12.88
CA GLN A 230 8.81 -8.04 -12.70
C GLN A 230 7.46 -7.65 -12.11
N GLY A 231 7.45 -6.65 -11.25
CA GLY A 231 6.24 -6.11 -10.65
C GLY A 231 6.54 -4.92 -9.76
N THR A 232 5.51 -4.43 -9.10
CA THR A 232 5.62 -3.26 -8.21
C THR A 232 5.02 -3.53 -6.85
N LEU A 233 5.50 -2.81 -5.84
CA LEU A 233 4.84 -2.80 -4.54
C LEU A 233 3.42 -2.23 -4.68
N ASN A 234 2.46 -2.85 -4.02
CA ASN A 234 1.04 -2.49 -4.02
C ASN A 234 0.40 -2.40 -5.42
N GLY A 235 1.06 -2.98 -6.45
CA GLY A 235 0.56 -2.98 -7.81
C GLY A 235 0.58 -1.61 -8.49
N LEU A 236 1.46 -0.70 -8.10
CA LEU A 236 1.61 0.61 -8.75
C LEU A 236 1.96 0.44 -10.24
N GLY A 237 1.54 1.37 -11.08
CA GLY A 237 1.81 1.41 -12.51
C GLY A 237 0.79 2.21 -13.29
N GLU A 238 1.00 2.34 -14.59
CA GLU A 238 0.03 3.03 -15.46
C GLU A 238 -1.33 2.33 -15.44
N ARG A 239 -2.39 3.09 -15.68
CA ARG A 239 -3.78 2.64 -15.78
C ARG A 239 -4.23 1.85 -14.56
N CYS A 240 -4.33 0.51 -14.65
CA CYS A 240 -4.75 -0.39 -13.56
C CYS A 240 -3.57 -0.92 -12.72
N GLY A 241 -2.32 -0.57 -13.10
CA GLY A 241 -1.12 -0.97 -12.39
C GLY A 241 -0.44 -2.21 -12.96
N ASN A 242 0.55 -2.72 -12.24
CA ASN A 242 1.37 -3.88 -12.57
C ASN A 242 1.07 -5.07 -11.66
N ALA A 243 1.66 -6.20 -11.97
CA ALA A 243 1.66 -7.36 -11.08
C ALA A 243 2.11 -6.96 -9.67
N ASN A 244 1.25 -7.20 -8.68
CA ASN A 244 1.47 -6.77 -7.31
C ASN A 244 2.43 -7.70 -6.57
N LEU A 245 3.65 -7.24 -6.28
CA LEU A 245 4.67 -8.00 -5.55
C LEU A 245 4.24 -8.35 -4.12
N THR A 246 3.43 -7.50 -3.46
CA THR A 246 2.93 -7.83 -2.11
C THR A 246 1.90 -8.95 -2.10
N THR A 247 1.40 -9.34 -3.28
CA THR A 247 0.56 -10.53 -3.48
C THR A 247 1.38 -11.70 -4.03
N LEU A 248 2.28 -11.47 -4.99
CA LEU A 248 3.10 -12.50 -5.63
C LEU A 248 4.06 -13.16 -4.64
N ILE A 249 4.80 -12.38 -3.86
CA ILE A 249 5.80 -12.91 -2.92
C ILE A 249 5.19 -13.91 -1.92
N PRO A 250 4.11 -13.57 -1.18
CA PRO A 250 3.48 -14.55 -0.30
C PRO A 250 2.92 -15.77 -1.05
N THR A 251 2.38 -15.56 -2.26
CA THR A 251 1.84 -16.68 -3.05
C THR A 251 2.94 -17.67 -3.43
N LEU A 252 4.09 -17.19 -3.90
CA LEU A 252 5.23 -18.02 -4.28
C LEU A 252 5.80 -18.82 -3.09
N LEU A 253 5.84 -18.20 -1.90
CA LEU A 253 6.44 -18.81 -0.72
C LEU A 253 5.49 -19.72 0.09
N LEU A 254 4.18 -19.47 0.00
CA LEU A 254 3.21 -20.13 0.89
C LEU A 254 2.22 -21.06 0.16
N LYS A 255 2.13 -20.99 -1.18
CA LYS A 255 1.14 -21.76 -1.93
C LYS A 255 1.76 -22.84 -2.83
N GLU A 256 1.14 -24.02 -2.83
CA GLU A 256 1.49 -25.08 -3.78
C GLU A 256 0.90 -24.77 -5.18
N PRO A 257 1.61 -25.14 -6.23
CA PRO A 257 2.86 -25.92 -6.23
C PRO A 257 4.13 -25.06 -6.08
N PHE A 258 4.02 -23.72 -6.04
CA PHE A 258 5.16 -22.79 -6.08
C PHE A 258 6.12 -23.01 -4.89
N LYS A 259 5.58 -23.15 -3.68
CA LYS A 259 6.36 -23.39 -2.47
C LYS A 259 7.28 -24.60 -2.58
N SER A 260 6.83 -25.67 -3.22
CA SER A 260 7.60 -26.90 -3.38
C SER A 260 8.60 -26.85 -4.53
N LEU A 261 8.29 -26.10 -5.58
CA LEU A 261 9.09 -26.07 -6.82
C LEU A 261 10.16 -24.98 -6.84
N PHE A 262 9.91 -23.86 -6.16
CA PHE A 262 10.71 -22.66 -6.32
C PHE A 262 11.24 -22.08 -5.01
N GLU A 263 12.29 -21.29 -5.12
CA GLU A 263 12.83 -20.44 -4.06
C GLU A 263 13.08 -19.01 -4.59
N THR A 264 13.05 -18.02 -3.69
CA THR A 264 13.29 -16.60 -4.01
C THR A 264 14.36 -16.01 -3.07
N GLY A 265 14.74 -14.75 -3.26
CA GLY A 265 15.59 -13.99 -2.32
C GLY A 265 14.90 -13.66 -1.00
N VAL A 266 13.59 -13.75 -0.96
CA VAL A 266 12.78 -13.50 0.24
C VAL A 266 12.67 -14.78 1.06
N SER A 267 13.13 -14.75 2.32
CA SER A 267 12.96 -15.88 3.26
C SER A 267 11.59 -15.80 3.96
N GLU A 268 11.14 -16.91 4.55
CA GLU A 268 9.90 -16.95 5.36
C GLU A 268 9.94 -15.95 6.53
N GLU A 269 11.11 -15.71 7.12
CA GLU A 269 11.27 -14.72 8.18
C GLU A 269 11.08 -13.28 7.66
N LYS A 270 11.68 -12.96 6.51
CA LYS A 270 11.56 -11.65 5.87
C LYS A 270 10.14 -11.40 5.35
N LEU A 271 9.43 -12.45 4.95
CA LEU A 271 8.04 -12.36 4.51
C LEU A 271 7.13 -11.73 5.58
N LYS A 272 7.42 -11.91 6.88
CA LYS A 272 6.69 -11.26 7.98
C LYS A 272 6.74 -9.73 7.94
N SER A 273 7.61 -9.14 7.14
CA SER A 273 7.69 -7.69 6.97
C SER A 273 6.90 -7.15 5.78
N VAL A 274 6.29 -8.00 4.94
CA VAL A 274 5.63 -7.55 3.70
C VAL A 274 4.46 -6.60 3.97
N THR A 275 3.67 -6.84 5.02
CA THR A 275 2.58 -5.92 5.41
C THR A 275 3.11 -4.55 5.81
N ARG A 276 4.22 -4.50 6.56
CA ARG A 276 4.86 -3.23 6.95
C ARG A 276 5.45 -2.52 5.73
N LEU A 277 6.04 -3.26 4.79
CA LEU A 277 6.57 -2.71 3.55
C LEU A 277 5.45 -2.06 2.70
N SER A 278 4.32 -2.76 2.53
CA SER A 278 3.14 -2.24 1.85
C SER A 278 2.65 -0.92 2.47
N ARG A 279 2.51 -0.88 3.80
CA ARG A 279 2.05 0.32 4.53
C ARG A 279 3.05 1.47 4.44
N ARG A 280 4.36 1.18 4.53
CA ARG A 280 5.40 2.19 4.38
C ARG A 280 5.33 2.90 3.02
N LEU A 281 5.03 2.17 1.95
CA LEU A 281 4.83 2.78 0.64
C LEU A 281 3.59 3.70 0.64
N ASP A 282 2.47 3.24 1.21
CA ASP A 282 1.26 4.06 1.30
C ASP A 282 1.50 5.33 2.15
N ASP A 283 2.27 5.23 3.24
CA ASP A 283 2.67 6.37 4.08
C ASP A 283 3.53 7.39 3.29
N ILE A 284 4.52 6.90 2.52
CA ILE A 284 5.35 7.76 1.63
C ILE A 284 4.47 8.48 0.61
N LEU A 285 3.50 7.78 0.04
CA LEU A 285 2.58 8.34 -0.96
C LEU A 285 1.44 9.17 -0.35
N ASN A 286 1.37 9.28 0.97
CA ASN A 286 0.25 9.89 1.69
C ASN A 286 -1.11 9.33 1.23
N ARG A 287 -1.18 8.00 1.04
CA ARG A 287 -2.37 7.28 0.60
C ARG A 287 -2.95 6.45 1.74
N VAL A 288 -4.28 6.37 1.78
CA VAL A 288 -4.95 5.43 2.68
C VAL A 288 -4.72 4.01 2.18
N PRO A 289 -4.15 3.10 3.00
CA PRO A 289 -3.93 1.72 2.60
C PRO A 289 -5.22 1.02 2.16
N LEU A 290 -5.14 0.25 1.06
CA LEU A 290 -6.27 -0.54 0.59
C LEU A 290 -6.59 -1.66 1.58
N ARG A 291 -7.68 -1.50 2.35
CA ARG A 291 -8.06 -2.45 3.40
C ARG A 291 -8.27 -3.88 2.92
N SER A 292 -8.75 -4.06 1.69
CA SER A 292 -9.02 -5.35 1.06
C SER A 292 -7.84 -5.91 0.24
N ALA A 293 -6.65 -5.29 0.28
CA ALA A 293 -5.49 -5.79 -0.43
C ALA A 293 -5.16 -7.23 0.02
N PRO A 294 -4.97 -8.18 -0.91
CA PRO A 294 -4.63 -9.56 -0.56
C PRO A 294 -3.39 -9.61 0.35
N TYR A 295 -3.41 -10.47 1.36
CA TYR A 295 -2.37 -10.69 2.37
C TYR A 295 -2.08 -9.49 3.30
N VAL A 296 -1.93 -8.27 2.79
CA VAL A 296 -1.39 -7.11 3.54
C VAL A 296 -2.46 -6.15 4.04
N GLY A 297 -3.65 -6.16 3.47
CA GLY A 297 -4.75 -5.27 3.84
C GLY A 297 -5.27 -5.55 5.25
N ALA A 298 -5.74 -4.50 5.94
CA ALA A 298 -6.29 -4.63 7.29
C ALA A 298 -7.53 -5.53 7.37
N SER A 299 -8.22 -5.76 6.25
CA SER A 299 -9.39 -6.64 6.17
C SER A 299 -9.07 -8.02 5.58
N ALA A 300 -7.81 -8.30 5.18
CA ALA A 300 -7.45 -9.57 4.55
C ALA A 300 -7.75 -10.80 5.43
N PHE A 301 -7.71 -10.61 6.76
CA PHE A 301 -8.02 -11.64 7.75
C PHE A 301 -9.13 -11.18 8.71
N ALA A 302 -10.12 -10.46 8.17
CA ALA A 302 -11.26 -9.97 8.93
C ALA A 302 -12.50 -10.86 8.71
N HIS A 303 -13.09 -11.34 9.80
CA HIS A 303 -14.24 -12.27 9.76
C HIS A 303 -15.44 -11.63 10.45
N LYS A 304 -16.32 -10.99 9.66
CA LYS A 304 -17.49 -10.23 10.16
C LYS A 304 -18.71 -11.09 10.45
N ALA A 305 -18.98 -12.11 9.62
CA ALA A 305 -20.16 -12.96 9.77
C ALA A 305 -20.06 -13.87 11.00
N GLY A 306 -21.14 -13.95 11.79
CA GLY A 306 -21.15 -14.67 13.06
C GLY A 306 -20.76 -16.16 12.94
N LEU A 307 -21.18 -16.84 11.87
CA LEU A 307 -20.81 -18.24 11.59
C LEU A 307 -19.29 -18.38 11.34
N HIS A 308 -18.71 -17.48 10.51
CA HIS A 308 -17.28 -17.48 10.22
C HIS A 308 -16.45 -17.23 11.47
N ALA A 309 -16.81 -16.18 12.24
CA ALA A 309 -16.10 -15.84 13.47
C ALA A 309 -16.17 -16.99 14.51
N SER A 310 -17.33 -17.66 14.62
CA SER A 310 -17.46 -18.83 15.52
C SER A 310 -16.58 -20.02 15.10
N ALA A 311 -16.44 -20.25 13.80
CA ALA A 311 -15.59 -21.33 13.29
C ALA A 311 -14.10 -21.00 13.46
N ILE A 312 -13.68 -19.80 13.15
CA ILE A 312 -12.31 -19.29 13.33
C ILE A 312 -11.84 -19.39 14.78
N LEU A 313 -12.74 -19.10 15.74
CA LEU A 313 -12.42 -19.22 17.16
C LEU A 313 -12.17 -20.67 17.61
N LYS A 314 -12.70 -21.65 16.88
CA LYS A 314 -12.45 -23.09 17.13
C LYS A 314 -11.18 -23.55 16.42
N ASP A 315 -11.08 -23.23 15.14
CA ASP A 315 -9.94 -23.55 14.29
C ASP A 315 -9.81 -22.52 13.15
N PRO A 316 -8.75 -21.69 13.16
CA PRO A 316 -8.51 -20.69 12.12
C PRO A 316 -8.46 -21.26 10.70
N SER A 317 -7.99 -22.48 10.51
CA SER A 317 -7.87 -23.12 9.19
C SER A 317 -9.21 -23.30 8.47
N THR A 318 -10.34 -23.16 9.19
CA THR A 318 -11.69 -23.25 8.60
C THR A 318 -12.01 -22.14 7.60
N TYR A 319 -11.40 -20.96 7.75
CA TYR A 319 -11.65 -19.79 6.87
C TYR A 319 -10.38 -19.00 6.53
N GLU A 320 -9.21 -19.39 7.01
CA GLU A 320 -7.95 -18.74 6.68
C GLU A 320 -7.08 -19.70 5.87
N HIS A 321 -6.66 -19.23 4.72
CA HIS A 321 -5.80 -20.02 3.83
C HIS A 321 -4.32 -20.02 4.23
N ILE A 322 -3.93 -19.15 5.17
CA ILE A 322 -2.63 -19.04 5.84
C ILE A 322 -2.83 -18.40 7.23
N ALA A 323 -1.87 -18.55 8.13
CA ALA A 323 -1.81 -17.77 9.36
C ALA A 323 -1.40 -16.31 9.04
N PRO A 324 -2.10 -15.28 9.58
CA PRO A 324 -1.82 -13.86 9.27
C PRO A 324 -0.39 -13.41 9.60
N ASP A 325 0.20 -13.96 10.64
CA ASP A 325 1.56 -13.63 11.10
C ASP A 325 2.65 -14.04 10.11
N CYS A 326 2.38 -15.00 9.21
CA CYS A 326 3.31 -15.35 8.12
C CYS A 326 3.65 -14.16 7.21
N VAL A 327 2.74 -13.19 7.10
CA VAL A 327 2.89 -11.97 6.30
C VAL A 327 2.95 -10.70 7.16
N GLY A 328 3.07 -10.84 8.48
CA GLY A 328 3.09 -9.72 9.42
C GLY A 328 1.76 -8.99 9.56
N ASN A 329 0.66 -9.67 9.26
CA ASN A 329 -0.69 -9.15 9.45
C ASN A 329 -1.32 -9.76 10.73
N THR A 330 -2.54 -9.34 11.06
CA THR A 330 -3.27 -9.79 12.25
C THR A 330 -4.70 -10.17 11.91
N ARG A 331 -5.23 -11.16 12.64
CA ARG A 331 -6.64 -11.52 12.55
C ARG A 331 -7.51 -10.45 13.20
N LEU A 332 -8.62 -10.11 12.54
CA LEU A 332 -9.60 -9.18 13.04
C LEU A 332 -11.00 -9.84 13.04
N ILE A 333 -11.67 -9.77 14.17
CA ILE A 333 -13.10 -10.12 14.27
C ILE A 333 -13.85 -8.82 14.53
N PRO A 334 -14.33 -8.13 13.47
CA PRO A 334 -15.06 -6.88 13.63
C PRO A 334 -16.41 -7.13 14.30
N MET A 335 -16.87 -6.16 15.09
CA MET A 335 -18.23 -6.15 15.64
C MET A 335 -19.18 -5.48 14.66
N SER A 336 -20.36 -6.05 14.54
CA SER A 336 -21.46 -5.51 13.73
C SER A 336 -22.80 -6.01 14.25
N ASN A 337 -23.89 -5.43 13.76
CA ASN A 337 -25.27 -5.88 14.03
C ASN A 337 -25.53 -7.38 13.77
N GLN A 338 -24.65 -8.04 12.99
CA GLN A 338 -24.69 -9.49 12.73
C GLN A 338 -23.86 -10.31 13.72
N ALA A 339 -23.17 -9.66 14.67
CA ALA A 339 -22.35 -10.35 15.66
C ALA A 339 -23.20 -11.02 16.73
N GLY A 340 -22.88 -12.27 17.05
CA GLY A 340 -23.50 -13.01 18.17
C GLY A 340 -22.73 -12.82 19.48
N GLN A 341 -23.30 -13.31 20.59
CA GLN A 341 -22.67 -13.26 21.92
C GLN A 341 -21.28 -13.88 21.99
N SER A 342 -21.02 -14.94 21.19
CA SER A 342 -19.68 -15.58 21.12
C SER A 342 -18.61 -14.64 20.60
N ASN A 343 -18.93 -13.84 19.57
CA ASN A 343 -18.03 -12.85 19.00
C ASN A 343 -17.74 -11.72 19.98
N LEU A 344 -18.82 -11.22 20.64
CA LEU A 344 -18.69 -10.19 21.66
C LEU A 344 -17.73 -10.66 22.79
N ARG A 345 -17.94 -11.86 23.34
CA ARG A 345 -17.08 -12.40 24.39
C ARG A 345 -15.62 -12.57 23.96
N ALA A 346 -15.40 -13.09 22.75
CA ALA A 346 -14.05 -13.25 22.22
C ALA A 346 -13.33 -11.91 22.12
N ARG A 347 -14.04 -10.87 21.67
CA ARG A 347 -13.49 -9.52 21.54
C ARG A 347 -13.22 -8.87 22.89
N LEU A 348 -14.15 -8.96 23.84
CA LEU A 348 -13.95 -8.47 25.20
C LEU A 348 -12.74 -9.14 25.87
N LYS A 349 -12.59 -10.47 25.70
CA LYS A 349 -11.43 -11.21 26.17
C LYS A 349 -10.11 -10.71 25.52
N GLY A 350 -10.11 -10.43 24.21
CA GLY A 350 -8.97 -9.85 23.50
C GLY A 350 -8.58 -8.45 24.00
N MET A 351 -9.52 -7.71 24.58
CA MET A 351 -9.32 -6.40 25.22
C MET A 351 -9.00 -6.52 26.73
N GLY A 352 -8.79 -7.72 27.25
CA GLY A 352 -8.53 -7.94 28.66
C GLY A 352 -9.76 -7.80 29.58
N ILE A 353 -10.98 -7.74 29.01
CA ILE A 353 -12.24 -7.62 29.75
C ILE A 353 -12.82 -9.02 29.97
N ALA A 354 -12.72 -9.50 31.21
CA ALA A 354 -13.31 -10.78 31.59
C ALA A 354 -14.78 -10.60 31.97
N VAL A 355 -15.69 -11.31 31.30
CA VAL A 355 -17.14 -11.27 31.56
C VAL A 355 -17.65 -12.71 31.64
N ASP A 356 -18.53 -12.98 32.62
CA ASP A 356 -19.21 -14.28 32.71
C ASP A 356 -20.01 -14.55 31.42
N PRO A 357 -19.91 -15.74 30.84
CA PRO A 357 -20.69 -16.11 29.65
C PRO A 357 -22.21 -15.94 29.78
N LYS A 358 -22.72 -15.93 31.00
CA LYS A 358 -24.15 -15.77 31.31
C LYS A 358 -24.52 -14.37 31.77
N ASP A 359 -23.59 -13.40 31.77
CA ASP A 359 -23.84 -12.04 32.17
C ASP A 359 -24.90 -11.39 31.27
N PRO A 360 -26.05 -10.92 31.83
CA PRO A 360 -27.13 -10.32 31.02
C PRO A 360 -26.67 -9.06 30.27
N ARG A 361 -25.66 -8.35 30.80
CA ARG A 361 -25.11 -7.13 30.16
C ARG A 361 -24.47 -7.40 28.80
N LEU A 362 -24.15 -8.66 28.48
CA LEU A 362 -23.70 -9.02 27.12
C LEU A 362 -24.80 -8.79 26.07
N VAL A 363 -26.06 -8.97 26.43
CA VAL A 363 -27.21 -8.67 25.56
C VAL A 363 -27.36 -7.16 25.43
N GLU A 364 -27.28 -6.43 26.54
CA GLU A 364 -27.35 -4.97 26.55
C GLU A 364 -26.27 -4.32 25.69
N ILE A 365 -25.03 -4.83 25.73
CA ILE A 365 -23.95 -4.35 24.86
C ILE A 365 -24.31 -4.57 23.37
N LEU A 366 -24.84 -5.76 23.03
CA LEU A 366 -25.21 -6.04 21.64
C LEU A 366 -26.35 -5.16 21.15
N ASP A 367 -27.33 -4.90 21.99
CA ASP A 367 -28.47 -4.07 21.64
C ASP A 367 -28.07 -2.59 21.52
N GLU A 368 -27.22 -2.07 22.43
CA GLU A 368 -26.63 -0.73 22.32
C GLU A 368 -25.81 -0.56 21.02
N ILE A 369 -25.01 -1.58 20.66
CA ILE A 369 -24.24 -1.55 19.40
C ILE A 369 -25.17 -1.49 18.20
N LYS A 370 -26.22 -2.32 18.15
CA LYS A 370 -27.19 -2.32 17.04
C LYS A 370 -27.89 -0.98 16.92
N GLU A 371 -28.38 -0.43 18.03
CA GLU A 371 -29.05 0.86 18.04
C GLU A 371 -28.14 1.99 17.56
N ARG A 372 -26.86 1.99 17.97
CA ARG A 372 -25.88 2.96 17.48
C ARG A 372 -25.56 2.77 16.00
N GLU A 373 -25.41 1.52 15.54
CA GLU A 373 -25.17 1.25 14.11
C GLU A 373 -26.36 1.70 13.23
N ASP A 374 -27.59 1.56 13.71
CA ASP A 374 -28.80 2.07 13.03
C ASP A 374 -28.78 3.60 12.95
N ARG A 375 -28.20 4.28 13.94
CA ARG A 375 -27.97 5.73 13.93
C ARG A 375 -26.78 6.16 13.07
N GLY A 376 -26.01 5.23 12.51
CA GLY A 376 -24.93 5.52 11.57
C GLY A 376 -23.51 5.23 12.09
N TYR A 377 -23.32 4.75 13.32
CA TYR A 377 -22.00 4.35 13.82
C TYR A 377 -21.44 3.14 13.04
N ALA A 378 -20.14 2.93 13.11
CA ALA A 378 -19.49 1.74 12.54
C ALA A 378 -18.30 1.35 13.41
N TYR A 379 -18.44 0.26 14.15
CA TYR A 379 -17.44 -0.21 15.09
C TYR A 379 -16.43 -1.20 14.48
N ASP A 380 -16.61 -1.61 13.25
CA ASP A 380 -15.66 -2.44 12.50
C ASP A 380 -14.36 -1.69 12.14
N GLY A 381 -14.40 -0.35 12.14
CA GLY A 381 -13.25 0.53 11.96
C GLY A 381 -12.92 1.42 13.17
N ALA A 382 -13.61 1.26 14.31
CA ALA A 382 -13.47 2.12 15.49
C ALA A 382 -13.42 1.28 16.78
N GLN A 383 -12.31 0.55 16.95
CA GLN A 383 -12.18 -0.42 18.04
C GLN A 383 -12.19 0.23 19.44
N ALA A 384 -11.60 1.42 19.57
CA ALA A 384 -11.55 2.12 20.85
C ALA A 384 -12.94 2.58 21.28
N SER A 385 -13.76 3.14 20.36
CA SER A 385 -15.16 3.50 20.71
C SER A 385 -16.00 2.28 21.06
N PHE A 386 -15.81 1.14 20.37
CA PHE A 386 -16.48 -0.11 20.75
C PHE A 386 -16.12 -0.52 22.19
N GLU A 387 -14.84 -0.49 22.55
CA GLU A 387 -14.37 -0.84 23.88
C GLU A 387 -15.00 0.08 24.95
N LEU A 388 -15.09 1.39 24.66
CA LEU A 388 -15.72 2.34 25.57
C LEU A 388 -17.22 2.08 25.76
N VAL A 389 -17.95 1.75 24.69
CA VAL A 389 -19.37 1.35 24.81
C VAL A 389 -19.51 0.14 25.73
N ALA A 390 -18.70 -0.89 25.49
CA ALA A 390 -18.75 -2.09 26.31
C ALA A 390 -18.39 -1.80 27.78
N ARG A 391 -17.35 -1.00 28.04
CA ARG A 391 -16.94 -0.63 29.39
C ARG A 391 -18.00 0.22 30.09
N ARG A 392 -18.68 1.12 29.39
CA ARG A 392 -19.78 1.93 29.95
C ARG A 392 -20.95 1.05 30.40
N VAL A 393 -21.41 0.11 29.56
CA VAL A 393 -22.49 -0.83 29.92
C VAL A 393 -22.08 -1.75 31.08
N LEU A 394 -20.81 -2.18 31.11
CA LEU A 394 -20.30 -3.03 32.20
C LEU A 394 -20.02 -2.25 33.52
N GLY A 395 -20.13 -0.92 33.51
CA GLY A 395 -19.75 -0.10 34.67
C GLY A 395 -18.23 -0.06 34.93
N LEU A 396 -17.43 -0.29 33.92
CA LEU A 396 -15.96 -0.35 33.97
C LEU A 396 -15.29 0.90 33.38
N CYS A 397 -16.05 1.95 33.08
CA CYS A 397 -15.54 3.19 32.52
C CYS A 397 -15.46 4.23 33.64
N PRO A 398 -14.27 4.64 34.10
CA PRO A 398 -14.12 5.70 35.09
C PRO A 398 -14.59 7.05 34.53
N GLU A 399 -15.14 7.90 35.36
CA GLU A 399 -15.45 9.28 34.98
C GLU A 399 -14.22 10.16 35.23
N PHE A 400 -13.46 10.46 34.17
CA PHE A 400 -12.24 11.26 34.28
C PHE A 400 -12.53 12.76 34.34
N PHE A 401 -13.44 13.23 33.50
CA PHE A 401 -13.85 14.62 33.41
C PHE A 401 -15.21 14.74 32.71
N GLU A 402 -15.87 15.86 32.93
CA GLU A 402 -17.11 16.24 32.27
C GLU A 402 -16.87 17.45 31.37
N VAL A 403 -17.38 17.40 30.13
CA VAL A 403 -17.37 18.58 29.26
C VAL A 403 -18.62 19.40 29.49
N LEU A 404 -18.47 20.58 30.10
CA LEU A 404 -19.57 21.46 30.43
C LEU A 404 -20.08 22.24 29.23
N ARG A 405 -19.17 22.64 28.33
CA ARG A 405 -19.49 23.28 27.06
C ARG A 405 -18.27 23.34 26.14
N TYR A 406 -18.54 23.45 24.86
CA TYR A 406 -17.54 23.88 23.89
C TYR A 406 -18.15 24.83 22.86
N ARG A 407 -17.29 25.60 22.19
CA ARG A 407 -17.62 26.48 21.06
C ARG A 407 -16.50 26.42 20.06
N VAL A 408 -16.87 26.36 18.78
CA VAL A 408 -15.92 26.49 17.67
C VAL A 408 -16.38 27.65 16.78
N GLY A 409 -15.49 28.59 16.53
CA GLY A 409 -15.71 29.74 15.66
C GLY A 409 -14.76 29.66 14.46
N ILE A 410 -15.27 30.06 13.28
CA ILE A 410 -14.45 30.19 12.07
C ILE A 410 -14.58 31.64 11.60
N GLU A 411 -13.45 32.34 11.50
CA GLU A 411 -13.36 33.67 10.96
C GLU A 411 -12.52 33.66 9.69
N ARG A 412 -13.08 34.22 8.61
CA ARG A 412 -12.34 34.43 7.36
C ARG A 412 -12.18 35.93 7.14
N ARG A 413 -10.94 36.40 7.16
CA ARG A 413 -10.62 37.81 7.04
C ARG A 413 -9.55 38.09 6.00
N LYS A 414 -9.57 39.31 5.43
CA LYS A 414 -8.54 39.80 4.56
C LYS A 414 -7.44 40.48 5.37
N THR A 415 -6.20 40.07 5.18
CA THR A 415 -5.03 40.70 5.82
C THR A 415 -4.77 42.10 5.18
N ARG A 416 -3.89 42.90 5.81
CA ARG A 416 -3.47 44.18 5.26
C ARG A 416 -2.81 44.05 3.89
N ASP A 417 -2.14 42.91 3.64
CA ASP A 417 -1.46 42.63 2.37
C ASP A 417 -2.40 42.03 1.31
N GLY A 418 -3.70 41.98 1.58
CA GLY A 418 -4.72 41.54 0.64
C GLY A 418 -4.94 40.02 0.58
N GLN A 419 -4.23 39.22 1.35
CA GLN A 419 -4.41 37.76 1.42
C GLN A 419 -5.64 37.38 2.28
N MET A 420 -6.35 36.32 1.88
CA MET A 420 -7.45 35.77 2.65
C MET A 420 -6.88 34.74 3.64
N VAL A 421 -7.13 34.96 4.93
CA VAL A 421 -6.72 34.04 6.01
C VAL A 421 -7.96 33.53 6.71
N THR A 422 -8.01 32.22 6.95
CA THR A 422 -9.05 31.60 7.76
C THR A 422 -8.46 31.27 9.14
N MET A 423 -9.12 31.70 10.18
CA MET A 423 -8.78 31.40 11.57
C MET A 423 -9.91 30.56 12.17
N SER A 424 -9.55 29.48 12.84
CA SER A 424 -10.46 28.66 13.63
C SER A 424 -10.11 28.83 15.10
N GLU A 425 -11.09 29.19 15.94
CA GLU A 425 -10.97 29.27 17.40
C GLU A 425 -11.83 28.18 18.04
N ALA A 426 -11.30 27.50 19.04
CA ALA A 426 -12.06 26.58 19.88
C ALA A 426 -11.92 26.96 21.35
N VAL A 427 -13.05 27.01 22.04
CA VAL A 427 -13.15 27.21 23.47
C VAL A 427 -13.81 25.98 24.10
N VAL A 428 -13.15 25.35 25.06
CA VAL A 428 -13.65 24.17 25.76
C VAL A 428 -13.63 24.44 27.27
N VAL A 429 -14.71 24.10 27.93
CA VAL A 429 -14.81 24.14 29.40
C VAL A 429 -15.07 22.74 29.90
N VAL A 430 -14.17 22.23 30.72
CA VAL A 430 -14.27 20.92 31.36
C VAL A 430 -14.33 21.04 32.86
N SER A 431 -14.90 20.04 33.52
CA SER A 431 -14.82 19.86 34.98
C SER A 431 -14.00 18.60 35.26
N VAL A 432 -12.95 18.74 36.06
CA VAL A 432 -12.08 17.63 36.49
C VAL A 432 -12.05 17.63 38.01
N GLY A 433 -12.54 16.55 38.66
CA GLY A 433 -12.61 16.49 40.11
C GLY A 433 -13.47 17.63 40.75
N GLY A 434 -14.41 18.19 39.99
CA GLY A 434 -15.26 19.33 40.42
C GLY A 434 -14.65 20.71 40.13
N GLU A 435 -13.40 20.80 39.71
CA GLU A 435 -12.76 22.06 39.30
C GLU A 435 -13.02 22.35 37.82
N LYS A 436 -13.40 23.61 37.51
CA LYS A 436 -13.66 24.05 36.13
C LYS A 436 -12.39 24.58 35.46
N MET A 437 -12.08 24.05 34.32
CA MET A 437 -10.94 24.45 33.48
C MET A 437 -11.43 25.01 32.16
N LEU A 438 -10.86 26.13 31.72
CA LEU A 438 -11.16 26.81 30.46
C LEU A 438 -9.94 26.73 29.54
N SER A 439 -10.08 26.08 28.42
CA SER A 439 -9.05 26.02 27.41
C SER A 439 -9.49 26.75 26.15
N VAL A 440 -8.58 27.52 25.56
CA VAL A 440 -8.76 28.21 24.28
C VAL A 440 -7.61 27.81 23.35
N SER A 441 -7.95 27.48 22.11
CA SER A 441 -6.96 27.21 21.06
C SER A 441 -7.36 27.90 19.76
N GLU A 442 -6.38 28.37 19.03
CA GLU A 442 -6.50 28.97 17.70
C GLU A 442 -5.71 28.14 16.69
N SER A 443 -6.22 28.06 15.47
CA SER A 443 -5.56 27.48 14.31
C SER A 443 -5.66 28.47 13.15
N LEU A 444 -4.50 28.88 12.60
CA LEU A 444 -4.40 29.81 11.49
C LEU A 444 -4.14 29.04 10.19
N ASP A 445 -4.90 29.36 9.14
CA ASP A 445 -4.72 28.86 7.79
C ASP A 445 -3.66 29.71 7.04
N ALA A 446 -2.43 29.69 7.54
CA ALA A 446 -1.26 30.31 6.91
C ALA A 446 -0.14 29.29 6.87
N GLU A 447 0.31 28.90 5.70
CA GLU A 447 1.47 28.02 5.40
C GLU A 447 1.87 27.05 6.51
N GLY A 448 1.22 25.88 6.60
CA GLY A 448 1.58 24.84 7.58
C GLY A 448 0.47 23.83 7.83
N HIS A 449 0.80 22.74 8.51
CA HIS A 449 -0.03 21.55 8.70
C HIS A 449 -1.15 21.66 9.76
N ASP A 450 -1.36 22.81 10.39
CA ASP A 450 -2.29 23.01 11.51
C ASP A 450 -3.57 23.73 11.07
N ARG A 451 -4.44 23.05 10.32
CA ARG A 451 -5.59 23.69 9.67
C ARG A 451 -6.94 23.22 10.21
N GLY A 452 -7.87 24.17 10.38
CA GLY A 452 -9.31 23.93 10.52
C GLY A 452 -9.84 23.75 11.94
N PRO A 453 -11.21 23.72 12.07
CA PRO A 453 -11.92 23.78 13.33
C PRO A 453 -11.72 22.52 14.20
N VAL A 454 -11.56 21.36 13.60
CA VAL A 454 -11.34 20.09 14.33
C VAL A 454 -9.98 20.06 15.00
N ASN A 455 -8.94 20.62 14.34
CA ASN A 455 -7.62 20.75 14.95
C ASN A 455 -7.62 21.75 16.11
N ALA A 456 -8.26 22.92 15.95
CA ALA A 456 -8.42 23.87 17.05
C ALA A 456 -9.13 23.23 18.24
N LEU A 457 -10.19 22.43 17.98
CA LEU A 457 -10.94 21.73 19.00
C LEU A 457 -10.11 20.64 19.69
N SER A 458 -9.37 19.84 18.94
CA SER A 458 -8.45 18.83 19.47
C SER A 458 -7.40 19.46 20.38
N LYS A 459 -6.76 20.54 19.93
CA LYS A 459 -5.76 21.29 20.73
C LYS A 459 -6.37 21.88 22.00
N ALA A 460 -7.58 22.41 21.94
CA ALA A 460 -8.26 22.95 23.13
C ALA A 460 -8.58 21.85 24.14
N LEU A 461 -9.03 20.67 23.69
CA LEU A 461 -9.33 19.53 24.55
C LEU A 461 -8.09 19.00 25.27
N VAL A 462 -6.96 18.89 24.58
CA VAL A 462 -5.74 18.32 25.16
C VAL A 462 -4.88 19.37 25.88
N LYS A 463 -5.24 20.65 25.85
CA LYS A 463 -4.39 21.74 26.36
C LYS A 463 -4.30 21.77 27.88
N ASP A 464 -5.40 21.50 28.57
CA ASP A 464 -5.46 21.49 30.01
C ASP A 464 -6.57 20.56 30.52
N LEU A 465 -6.18 19.34 30.86
CA LEU A 465 -7.02 18.36 31.55
C LEU A 465 -6.48 18.04 32.96
N GLY A 466 -5.80 19.02 33.57
CA GLY A 466 -5.28 18.90 34.93
C GLY A 466 -4.37 17.68 35.13
N PRO A 467 -4.71 16.78 36.07
CA PRO A 467 -3.86 15.62 36.40
C PRO A 467 -3.67 14.64 35.23
N TYR A 468 -4.50 14.71 34.20
CA TYR A 468 -4.43 13.84 33.03
C TYR A 468 -3.50 14.37 31.93
N GLN A 469 -3.03 15.63 32.06
CA GLN A 469 -2.27 16.29 31.01
C GLN A 469 -1.02 15.51 30.56
N CYS A 470 -0.28 14.94 31.50
CA CYS A 470 0.94 14.20 31.17
C CYS A 470 0.67 12.91 30.37
N LEU A 471 -0.54 12.32 30.51
CA LEU A 471 -0.90 11.08 29.82
C LEU A 471 -1.40 11.30 28.38
N ILE A 472 -1.82 12.53 28.05
CA ILE A 472 -2.42 12.84 26.75
C ILE A 472 -1.58 13.79 25.89
N SER A 473 -0.54 14.40 26.46
CA SER A 473 0.30 15.41 25.76
C SER A 473 1.03 14.88 24.53
N ASP A 474 1.26 13.57 24.45
CA ASP A 474 1.90 12.88 23.33
C ASP A 474 0.92 12.40 22.26
N MET A 475 -0.39 12.58 22.48
CA MET A 475 -1.41 12.13 21.54
C MET A 475 -1.46 13.03 20.31
N LYS A 476 -1.45 12.41 19.13
CA LYS A 476 -1.56 13.06 17.82
C LYS A 476 -2.74 12.49 17.04
N LEU A 477 -3.47 13.36 16.35
CA LEU A 477 -4.44 12.97 15.34
C LEU A 477 -3.66 12.63 14.05
N VAL A 478 -3.78 11.38 13.57
CA VAL A 478 -3.04 10.87 12.41
C VAL A 478 -3.91 10.88 11.16
N ASP A 479 -5.20 10.52 11.30
CA ASP A 479 -6.13 10.49 10.17
C ASP A 479 -7.53 10.94 10.59
N PHE A 480 -8.24 11.57 9.66
CA PHE A 480 -9.56 12.14 9.87
C PHE A 480 -10.43 11.85 8.65
N ARG A 481 -11.42 10.96 8.81
CA ARG A 481 -12.30 10.53 7.73
C ARG A 481 -13.75 10.91 8.02
N VAL A 482 -14.39 11.55 7.05
CA VAL A 482 -15.78 11.99 7.14
C VAL A 482 -16.61 11.27 6.08
N ARG A 483 -17.77 10.77 6.49
CA ARG A 483 -18.73 10.16 5.58
C ARG A 483 -20.16 10.58 5.92
N ILE A 484 -20.90 10.99 4.91
CA ILE A 484 -22.36 11.17 5.02
C ILE A 484 -23.00 9.78 4.96
N THR A 485 -23.75 9.40 6.00
CA THR A 485 -24.38 8.08 6.14
C THR A 485 -25.84 8.05 5.69
N GLN A 486 -26.51 9.21 5.76
CA GLN A 486 -27.88 9.40 5.26
C GLN A 486 -27.90 10.69 4.44
N GLY A 487 -28.46 10.61 3.22
CA GLY A 487 -28.53 11.77 2.31
C GLY A 487 -29.73 12.68 2.60
N GLY A 488 -29.67 13.92 2.07
CA GLY A 488 -30.73 14.92 2.19
C GLY A 488 -30.35 16.10 3.06
N THR A 489 -31.30 16.95 3.40
CA THR A 489 -31.11 18.14 4.24
C THR A 489 -30.84 17.82 5.71
N GLU A 490 -31.14 16.61 6.14
CA GLU A 490 -30.88 16.08 7.48
C GLU A 490 -29.76 15.03 7.46
N ALA A 491 -28.75 15.25 6.62
CA ALA A 491 -27.62 14.37 6.44
C ALA A 491 -26.90 14.07 7.75
N VAL A 492 -26.80 12.79 8.12
CA VAL A 492 -26.02 12.36 9.28
C VAL A 492 -24.58 12.14 8.87
N THR A 493 -23.67 12.78 9.58
CA THR A 493 -22.23 12.71 9.35
C THR A 493 -21.59 11.74 10.34
N ARG A 494 -20.86 10.76 9.81
CA ARG A 494 -19.96 9.90 10.57
C ARG A 494 -18.53 10.42 10.44
N VAL A 495 -17.86 10.59 11.56
CA VAL A 495 -16.45 10.94 11.66
C VAL A 495 -15.70 9.77 12.29
N ILE A 496 -14.62 9.33 11.65
CA ILE A 496 -13.66 8.38 12.22
C ILE A 496 -12.34 9.10 12.38
N ILE A 497 -11.75 9.01 13.57
CA ILE A 497 -10.46 9.60 13.92
C ILE A 497 -9.48 8.47 14.25
N ASP A 498 -8.32 8.47 13.62
CA ASP A 498 -7.19 7.65 14.01
C ASP A 498 -6.20 8.51 14.80
N SER A 499 -5.89 8.07 16.01
CA SER A 499 -4.95 8.71 16.92
C SER A 499 -3.71 7.84 17.12
N GLU A 500 -2.58 8.47 17.43
CA GLU A 500 -1.31 7.83 17.74
C GLU A 500 -0.66 8.47 18.95
N ASP A 501 0.01 7.69 19.79
CA ASP A 501 0.80 8.19 20.91
C ASP A 501 2.30 8.28 20.60
N GLY A 502 3.07 8.82 21.54
CA GLY A 502 4.52 8.95 21.41
C GLY A 502 5.29 7.62 21.31
N GLN A 503 4.64 6.48 21.58
CA GLN A 503 5.20 5.13 21.44
C GLN A 503 4.82 4.47 20.10
N GLY A 504 4.04 5.15 19.26
CA GLY A 504 3.57 4.64 17.97
C GLY A 504 2.35 3.72 18.06
N ALA A 505 1.69 3.62 19.20
CA ALA A 505 0.44 2.88 19.34
C ALA A 505 -0.71 3.67 18.71
N ARG A 506 -1.49 3.03 17.83
CA ARG A 506 -2.61 3.64 17.09
C ARG A 506 -3.95 3.07 17.52
N TRP A 507 -4.96 3.93 17.56
CA TRP A 507 -6.34 3.53 17.83
C TRP A 507 -7.32 4.39 17.04
N SER A 508 -8.52 3.85 16.79
CA SER A 508 -9.57 4.51 16.00
C SER A 508 -10.83 4.68 16.82
N THR A 509 -11.43 5.85 16.68
CA THR A 509 -12.70 6.23 17.33
C THR A 509 -13.71 6.75 16.32
N VAL A 510 -14.99 6.73 16.68
CA VAL A 510 -16.11 7.17 15.83
C VAL A 510 -17.07 8.07 16.57
N GLY A 511 -17.50 9.13 15.91
CA GLY A 511 -18.61 9.97 16.33
C GLY A 511 -19.63 10.15 15.21
N VAL A 512 -20.89 10.35 15.57
CA VAL A 512 -22.00 10.48 14.61
C VAL A 512 -22.93 11.60 15.04
N SER A 513 -23.13 12.58 14.17
CA SER A 513 -24.04 13.71 14.38
C SER A 513 -24.43 14.33 13.04
N PRO A 514 -25.59 14.99 12.93
CA PRO A 514 -25.87 15.86 11.80
C PRO A 514 -24.86 17.02 11.67
N ASN A 515 -24.23 17.42 12.78
CA ASN A 515 -23.19 18.44 12.83
C ASN A 515 -21.80 17.78 12.82
N ILE A 516 -20.99 18.06 11.79
CA ILE A 516 -19.65 17.52 11.66
C ILE A 516 -18.74 17.87 12.85
N VAL A 517 -18.91 19.03 13.47
CA VAL A 517 -18.11 19.45 14.62
C VAL A 517 -18.45 18.61 15.84
N ASP A 518 -19.76 18.34 16.07
CA ASP A 518 -20.21 17.46 17.16
C ASP A 518 -19.76 16.02 16.96
N ALA A 519 -19.88 15.49 15.74
CA ALA A 519 -19.38 14.17 15.41
C ALA A 519 -17.85 14.04 15.62
N SER A 520 -17.10 15.08 15.24
CA SER A 520 -15.65 15.13 15.47
C SER A 520 -15.32 15.22 16.97
N PHE A 521 -16.09 16.00 17.70
CA PHE A 521 -15.92 16.16 19.14
C PHE A 521 -16.15 14.86 19.91
N GLU A 522 -17.21 14.12 19.59
CA GLU A 522 -17.48 12.80 20.16
C GLU A 522 -16.33 11.82 19.91
N ALA A 523 -15.82 11.75 18.66
CA ALA A 523 -14.71 10.89 18.33
C ALA A 523 -13.41 11.28 19.07
N LEU A 524 -13.13 12.58 19.22
CA LEU A 524 -11.99 13.09 19.97
C LEU A 524 -12.09 12.77 21.47
N LEU A 525 -13.26 12.93 22.06
CA LEU A 525 -13.49 12.57 23.47
C LEU A 525 -13.23 11.08 23.70
N ASP A 526 -13.80 10.22 22.86
CA ASP A 526 -13.57 8.78 22.94
C ASP A 526 -12.08 8.44 22.79
N ALA A 527 -11.34 9.16 21.93
CA ALA A 527 -9.90 8.94 21.77
C ALA A 527 -9.12 9.24 23.05
N ILE A 528 -9.44 10.34 23.74
CA ILE A 528 -8.84 10.72 25.02
C ILE A 528 -9.21 9.72 26.12
N TRP A 529 -10.49 9.40 26.26
CA TRP A 529 -10.98 8.48 27.28
C TRP A 529 -10.36 7.09 27.14
N TRP A 530 -10.28 6.58 25.92
CA TRP A 530 -9.66 5.28 25.67
C TRP A 530 -8.17 5.27 26.04
N LYS A 531 -7.43 6.35 25.68
CA LYS A 531 -6.01 6.46 26.06
C LYS A 531 -5.84 6.49 27.57
N LEU A 532 -6.66 7.27 28.30
CA LEU A 532 -6.61 7.35 29.76
C LEU A 532 -6.87 5.99 30.42
N ILE A 533 -7.85 5.21 29.91
CA ILE A 533 -8.12 3.85 30.40
C ILE A 533 -6.94 2.93 30.13
N ARG A 534 -6.42 2.93 28.90
CA ARG A 534 -5.28 2.09 28.49
C ARG A 534 -4.04 2.37 29.35
N ASP A 535 -3.77 3.62 29.63
CA ASP A 535 -2.59 4.05 30.39
C ASP A 535 -2.81 3.98 31.91
N GLY A 536 -3.94 3.43 32.36
CA GLY A 536 -4.23 3.13 33.75
C GLY A 536 -4.56 4.37 34.62
N ALA A 537 -5.06 5.45 34.01
CA ALA A 537 -5.51 6.64 34.75
C ALA A 537 -6.62 6.28 35.75
N LYS A 538 -6.62 6.95 36.89
CA LYS A 538 -7.69 6.83 37.89
C LYS A 538 -8.56 8.08 37.87
N ALA A 539 -9.86 7.92 38.12
CA ALA A 539 -10.75 9.05 38.36
C ALA A 539 -10.31 9.82 39.61
N VAL A 540 -10.42 11.14 39.54
CA VAL A 540 -10.09 12.07 40.66
C VAL A 540 -11.32 12.51 41.36
#